data_9737fc94abeb4110bf663a6554dab4bf
#
_entry.id   9737fc94abeb4110bf663a6554dab4bf
#
_cell.length_a   1.000
_cell.length_b   1.000
_cell.length_c   1.000
_cell.angle_alpha   90.00
_cell.angle_beta   90.00
_cell.angle_gamma   90.00
#
_symmetry.space_group_name_H-M   'P 1'
#
loop_
_entity.id
_entity.type
_entity.pdbx_description
1 polymer ?
#
loop_
_entity_poly.entity_id
_entity_poly.type
_entity_poly.pdbx_seq_one_letter_code
_entity_poly.pdbx_strand_id
1 'polypeptide(L)'
;MGSDEQEIRQLVATWIEATKTGDTDTVLSLMADDVVFLVTGQPPMIGKAAFAAAMRAQSGQGRLQFDGKSEIQEVQVLGDWAYMWTKLTVVFTPPGGASPVTRAGNTLTILKKQNGKWLLARDANMLAAAQAN
;
A
#
# COMPACT_ATOMS: atom_id res chain seq x y z
N MET A 1 25.01 5.01 -3.97
CA MET A 1 24.75 3.86 -4.83
C MET A 1 23.28 3.64 -4.88
N GLY A 2 22.72 3.36 -5.98
CA GLY A 2 21.28 3.21 -6.18
C GLY A 2 20.54 2.21 -5.31
N SER A 3 21.19 1.66 -4.28
CA SER A 3 20.60 0.60 -3.46
C SER A 3 19.40 1.04 -2.64
N ASP A 4 19.37 2.29 -2.15
CA ASP A 4 18.21 2.77 -1.39
C ASP A 4 16.98 2.86 -2.28
N GLU A 5 17.12 3.41 -3.47
CA GLU A 5 16.02 3.47 -4.41
C GLU A 5 15.55 2.06 -4.81
N GLN A 6 16.47 1.16 -5.04
CA GLN A 6 16.15 -0.22 -5.39
C GLN A 6 15.41 -0.94 -4.27
N GLU A 7 15.82 -0.72 -3.02
CA GLU A 7 15.12 -1.28 -1.87
C GLU A 7 13.69 -0.77 -1.79
N ILE A 8 13.49 0.53 -2.04
CA ILE A 8 12.15 1.12 -2.01
C ILE A 8 11.29 0.54 -3.13
N ARG A 9 11.83 0.39 -4.33
CA ARG A 9 11.11 -0.22 -5.44
C ARG A 9 10.79 -1.68 -5.15
N GLN A 10 11.71 -2.41 -4.52
CA GLN A 10 11.48 -3.78 -4.12
C GLN A 10 10.42 -3.89 -3.04
N LEU A 11 10.40 -2.92 -2.10
CA LEU A 11 9.37 -2.87 -1.06
C LEU A 11 7.97 -2.79 -1.70
N VAL A 12 7.81 -1.96 -2.72
CA VAL A 12 6.53 -1.83 -3.43
C VAL A 12 6.13 -3.15 -4.09
N ALA A 13 7.07 -3.80 -4.78
CA ALA A 13 6.80 -5.08 -5.43
C ALA A 13 6.40 -6.14 -4.41
N THR A 14 7.09 -6.20 -3.29
CA THR A 14 6.79 -7.14 -2.21
C THR A 14 5.42 -6.84 -1.60
N TRP A 15 5.09 -5.56 -1.40
CA TRP A 15 3.80 -5.15 -0.87
C TRP A 15 2.65 -5.64 -1.74
N ILE A 16 2.75 -5.41 -3.04
CA ILE A 16 1.70 -5.79 -3.99
C ILE A 16 1.54 -7.31 -4.01
N GLU A 17 2.63 -8.04 -4.10
CA GLU A 17 2.59 -9.50 -4.14
C GLU A 17 2.04 -10.07 -2.84
N ALA A 18 2.47 -9.57 -1.69
CA ALA A 18 1.99 -10.03 -0.40
C ALA A 18 0.51 -9.73 -0.20
N THR A 19 0.06 -8.55 -0.65
CA THR A 19 -1.36 -8.19 -0.59
C THR A 19 -2.18 -9.14 -1.47
N LYS A 20 -1.67 -9.43 -2.67
CA LYS A 20 -2.35 -10.30 -3.62
C LYS A 20 -2.50 -11.72 -3.08
N THR A 21 -1.48 -12.23 -2.40
CA THR A 21 -1.51 -13.59 -1.85
C THR A 21 -2.14 -13.67 -0.46
N GLY A 22 -2.45 -12.52 0.15
CA GLY A 22 -3.00 -12.48 1.49
C GLY A 22 -1.98 -12.70 2.60
N ASP A 23 -0.71 -12.44 2.33
CA ASP A 23 0.38 -12.61 3.28
C ASP A 23 0.47 -11.39 4.18
N THR A 24 -0.40 -11.35 5.19
CA THR A 24 -0.51 -10.22 6.11
C THR A 24 0.79 -9.96 6.87
N ASP A 25 1.47 -11.00 7.31
CA ASP A 25 2.70 -10.83 8.08
C ASP A 25 3.78 -10.10 7.28
N THR A 26 3.92 -10.45 6.01
CA THR A 26 4.87 -9.76 5.13
C THR A 26 4.49 -8.30 4.96
N VAL A 27 3.20 -8.01 4.69
CA VAL A 27 2.73 -6.63 4.54
C VAL A 27 3.05 -5.82 5.79
N LEU A 28 2.77 -6.37 6.98
CA LEU A 28 3.03 -5.67 8.23
C LEU A 28 4.52 -5.42 8.46
N SER A 29 5.37 -6.30 7.98
CA SER A 29 6.82 -6.14 8.13
C SER A 29 7.39 -4.99 7.30
N LEU A 30 6.63 -4.47 6.33
CA LEU A 30 7.08 -3.41 5.43
C LEU A 30 6.73 -2.01 5.94
N MET A 31 6.09 -1.90 7.09
CA MET A 31 5.64 -0.61 7.63
C MET A 31 6.20 -0.34 9.01
N ALA A 32 6.36 0.95 9.31
CA ALA A 32 6.76 1.39 10.64
C ALA A 32 5.63 1.18 11.64
N ASP A 33 5.99 1.04 12.93
CA ASP A 33 5.00 0.82 13.98
C ASP A 33 4.00 1.97 14.07
N ASP A 34 4.45 3.21 13.80
CA ASP A 34 3.63 4.42 13.85
C ASP A 34 3.14 4.85 12.46
N VAL A 35 3.02 3.92 11.54
CA VAL A 35 2.54 4.19 10.19
C VAL A 35 1.17 4.86 10.21
N VAL A 36 0.94 5.77 9.26
CA VAL A 36 -0.37 6.40 9.08
C VAL A 36 -0.80 6.24 7.63
N PHE A 37 -2.00 5.75 7.44
CA PHE A 37 -2.64 5.66 6.12
C PHE A 37 -3.75 6.69 6.02
N LEU A 38 -3.70 7.51 4.99
CA LEU A 38 -4.71 8.52 4.70
C LEU A 38 -5.42 8.10 3.42
N VAL A 39 -6.67 7.68 3.57
CA VAL A 39 -7.48 7.20 2.46
C VAL A 39 -8.66 8.13 2.27
N THR A 40 -8.94 8.51 1.01
CA THR A 40 -10.04 9.41 0.69
C THR A 40 -11.35 8.88 1.24
N GLY A 41 -12.05 9.71 1.98
CA GLY A 41 -13.35 9.37 2.54
C GLY A 41 -13.31 8.54 3.80
N GLN A 42 -12.14 8.26 4.33
CA GLN A 42 -11.98 7.45 5.54
C GLN A 42 -11.23 8.23 6.62
N PRO A 43 -11.49 7.96 7.90
CA PRO A 43 -10.65 8.52 8.96
C PRO A 43 -9.22 8.02 8.83
N PRO A 44 -8.22 8.78 9.30
CA PRO A 44 -6.85 8.29 9.27
C PRO A 44 -6.71 6.96 10.02
N MET A 45 -5.98 6.03 9.41
CA MET A 45 -5.64 4.78 10.07
C MET A 45 -4.26 4.95 10.68
N ILE A 46 -4.19 4.99 12.00
CA ILE A 46 -2.97 5.33 12.73
C ILE A 46 -2.43 4.09 13.43
N GLY A 47 -1.20 3.71 13.07
CA GLY A 47 -0.48 2.62 13.68
C GLY A 47 -0.62 1.29 12.97
N LYS A 48 0.43 0.48 13.09
CA LYS A 48 0.48 -0.84 12.48
C LYS A 48 -0.65 -1.75 12.99
N ALA A 49 -0.99 -1.65 14.28
CA ALA A 49 -2.05 -2.47 14.88
C ALA A 49 -3.41 -2.19 14.26
N ALA A 50 -3.70 -0.92 13.94
CA ALA A 50 -4.97 -0.57 13.29
C ALA A 50 -5.06 -1.19 11.89
N PHE A 51 -3.97 -1.17 11.14
CA PHE A 51 -3.92 -1.79 9.82
C PHE A 51 -4.11 -3.30 9.93
N ALA A 52 -3.46 -3.94 10.88
CA ALA A 52 -3.60 -5.38 11.10
C ALA A 52 -5.05 -5.76 11.43
N ALA A 53 -5.70 -4.97 12.28
CA ALA A 53 -7.10 -5.22 12.63
C ALA A 53 -8.01 -5.08 11.40
N ALA A 54 -7.77 -4.07 10.56
CA ALA A 54 -8.55 -3.89 9.33
C ALA A 54 -8.37 -5.06 8.36
N MET A 55 -7.16 -5.57 8.23
CA MET A 55 -6.92 -6.73 7.36
C MET A 55 -7.61 -7.98 7.89
N ARG A 56 -7.61 -8.20 9.19
CA ARG A 56 -8.30 -9.34 9.80
C ARG A 56 -9.81 -9.27 9.60
N ALA A 57 -10.35 -8.06 9.71
CA ALA A 57 -11.79 -7.86 9.48
C ALA A 57 -12.17 -8.20 8.04
N GLN A 58 -11.34 -7.84 7.07
CA GLN A 58 -11.59 -8.18 5.69
C GLN A 58 -11.53 -9.68 5.44
N SER A 59 -10.56 -10.38 6.02
CA SER A 59 -10.43 -11.81 5.78
C SER A 59 -11.56 -12.61 6.41
N GLY A 60 -12.21 -12.06 7.46
CA GLY A 60 -13.37 -12.70 8.09
C GLY A 60 -14.64 -12.65 7.25
N GLN A 61 -14.69 -11.82 6.22
CA GLN A 61 -15.88 -11.63 5.37
C GLN A 61 -15.77 -12.37 4.04
N GLY A 62 -14.85 -13.32 3.93
CA GLY A 62 -14.58 -13.97 2.68
C GLY A 62 -13.40 -13.32 1.98
N ARG A 63 -12.79 -14.07 1.07
CA ARG A 63 -11.56 -13.63 0.47
C ARG A 63 -11.83 -12.68 -0.69
N LEU A 64 -11.46 -11.43 -0.49
CA LEU A 64 -11.48 -10.43 -1.53
C LEU A 64 -10.30 -10.65 -2.46
N GLN A 65 -10.56 -10.83 -3.74
CA GLN A 65 -9.46 -10.93 -4.71
C GLN A 65 -8.96 -9.53 -5.03
N PHE A 66 -7.66 -9.38 -4.97
CA PHE A 66 -6.99 -8.10 -5.18
C PHE A 66 -6.00 -8.25 -6.33
N ASP A 67 -6.06 -7.32 -7.27
CA ASP A 67 -5.04 -7.18 -8.31
C ASP A 67 -4.63 -5.72 -8.37
N GLY A 68 -3.34 -5.47 -8.28
CA GLY A 68 -2.83 -4.11 -8.25
C GLY A 68 -1.73 -3.90 -9.27
N LYS A 69 -1.78 -2.75 -9.92
CA LYS A 69 -0.74 -2.31 -10.83
C LYS A 69 -0.22 -0.97 -10.35
N SER A 70 1.07 -0.91 -10.07
CA SER A 70 1.74 0.26 -9.54
C SER A 70 2.76 0.76 -10.55
N GLU A 71 2.67 2.04 -10.90
CA GLU A 71 3.66 2.69 -11.76
C GLU A 71 4.31 3.81 -10.96
N ILE A 72 5.55 3.57 -10.53
CA ILE A 72 6.29 4.55 -9.74
C ILE A 72 6.72 5.69 -10.67
N GLN A 73 6.28 6.92 -10.34
CA GLN A 73 6.58 8.11 -11.13
C GLN A 73 7.85 8.80 -10.64
N GLU A 74 8.08 8.78 -9.34
CA GLU A 74 9.20 9.49 -8.74
C GLU A 74 9.57 8.85 -7.41
N VAL A 75 10.86 8.71 -7.17
CA VAL A 75 11.42 8.32 -5.88
C VAL A 75 12.55 9.28 -5.56
N GLN A 76 12.51 9.91 -4.38
CA GLN A 76 13.59 10.79 -3.91
C GLN A 76 14.02 10.33 -2.53
N VAL A 77 15.31 10.12 -2.37
CA VAL A 77 15.90 9.70 -1.09
C VAL A 77 16.60 10.90 -0.45
N LEU A 78 16.23 11.21 0.79
CA LEU A 78 16.68 12.38 1.52
C LEU A 78 17.24 11.91 2.88
N GLY A 79 18.43 11.32 2.87
CA GLY A 79 19.02 10.76 4.08
C GLY A 79 18.27 9.52 4.52
N ASP A 80 17.72 9.54 5.74
CA ASP A 80 16.95 8.41 6.29
C ASP A 80 15.47 8.49 5.95
N TRP A 81 15.08 9.44 5.13
CA TRP A 81 13.70 9.61 4.67
C TRP A 81 13.66 9.57 3.16
N ALA A 82 12.50 9.21 2.64
CA ALA A 82 12.28 9.22 1.19
C ALA A 82 10.82 9.50 0.92
N TYR A 83 10.52 10.02 -0.26
CA TYR A 83 9.14 10.06 -0.72
C TYR A 83 9.02 9.37 -2.07
N MET A 84 7.83 8.90 -2.36
CA MET A 84 7.54 8.20 -3.60
C MET A 84 6.16 8.62 -4.07
N TRP A 85 6.08 8.95 -5.34
CA TRP A 85 4.81 9.23 -6.01
C TRP A 85 4.53 8.10 -7.00
N THR A 86 3.35 7.53 -6.91
CA THR A 86 2.98 6.36 -7.69
C THR A 86 1.60 6.55 -8.31
N LYS A 87 1.43 6.11 -9.53
CA LYS A 87 0.10 5.89 -10.11
C LYS A 87 -0.30 4.46 -9.81
N LEU A 88 -1.42 4.31 -9.15
CA LEU A 88 -1.87 3.01 -8.68
C LEU A 88 -3.26 2.71 -9.22
N THR A 89 -3.43 1.50 -9.75
CA THR A 89 -4.73 0.98 -10.14
C THR A 89 -4.95 -0.32 -9.39
N VAL A 90 -6.07 -0.44 -8.69
CA VAL A 90 -6.42 -1.66 -7.97
C VAL A 90 -7.78 -2.15 -8.41
N VAL A 91 -7.90 -3.45 -8.56
CA VAL A 91 -9.16 -4.11 -8.88
C VAL A 91 -9.48 -5.06 -7.73
N PHE A 92 -10.64 -4.86 -7.12
CA PHE A 92 -11.13 -5.73 -6.06
C PHE A 92 -12.28 -6.54 -6.63
N THR A 93 -12.22 -7.86 -6.51
CA THR A 93 -13.30 -8.74 -6.92
C THR A 93 -13.92 -9.32 -5.65
N PRO A 94 -15.13 -8.86 -5.27
CA PRO A 94 -15.79 -9.38 -4.07
C PRO A 94 -16.17 -10.85 -4.24
N PRO A 95 -16.28 -11.60 -3.14
CA PRO A 95 -16.77 -12.97 -3.22
C PRO A 95 -18.24 -12.99 -3.61
N GLY A 96 -18.71 -14.11 -4.17
CA GLY A 96 -20.12 -14.31 -4.49
C GLY A 96 -20.56 -13.85 -5.86
N GLY A 97 -19.61 -13.56 -6.77
CA GLY A 97 -19.95 -13.25 -8.15
C GLY A 97 -20.33 -11.80 -8.42
N ALA A 98 -20.12 -10.90 -7.46
CA ALA A 98 -20.35 -9.48 -7.69
C ALA A 98 -19.32 -8.92 -8.67
N SER A 99 -19.69 -7.81 -9.32
CA SER A 99 -18.82 -7.18 -10.32
C SER A 99 -17.54 -6.63 -9.67
N PRO A 100 -16.39 -6.74 -10.35
CA PRO A 100 -15.17 -6.13 -9.85
C PRO A 100 -15.31 -4.62 -9.73
N VAL A 101 -14.61 -4.06 -8.72
CA VAL A 101 -14.55 -2.60 -8.51
C VAL A 101 -13.12 -2.15 -8.80
N THR A 102 -12.98 -1.16 -9.68
CA THR A 102 -11.68 -0.60 -10.02
C THR A 102 -11.54 0.77 -9.38
N ARG A 103 -10.41 1.00 -8.71
CA ARG A 103 -10.05 2.31 -8.17
C ARG A 103 -8.69 2.67 -8.73
N ALA A 104 -8.53 3.94 -9.07
CA ALA A 104 -7.29 4.41 -9.67
C ALA A 104 -6.99 5.83 -9.24
N GLY A 105 -5.72 6.19 -9.25
CA GLY A 105 -5.29 7.53 -8.90
C GLY A 105 -3.84 7.55 -8.48
N ASN A 106 -3.48 8.60 -7.76
CA ASN A 106 -2.12 8.80 -7.30
C ASN A 106 -2.00 8.44 -5.82
N THR A 107 -0.82 7.99 -5.44
CA THR A 107 -0.47 7.83 -4.03
C THR A 107 0.83 8.56 -3.76
N LEU A 108 0.93 9.14 -2.58
CA LEU A 108 2.16 9.73 -2.09
C LEU A 108 2.57 8.98 -0.83
N THR A 109 3.75 8.38 -0.87
CA THR A 109 4.25 7.55 0.20
C THR A 109 5.51 8.17 0.78
N ILE A 110 5.58 8.26 2.10
CA ILE A 110 6.78 8.70 2.80
C ILE A 110 7.35 7.48 3.51
N LEU A 111 8.63 7.23 3.28
CA LEU A 111 9.34 6.11 3.87
C LEU A 111 10.41 6.61 4.80
N LYS A 112 10.77 5.80 5.79
CA LYS A 112 11.90 6.10 6.66
C LYS A 112 12.77 4.87 6.82
N LYS A 113 14.06 5.11 7.01
CA LYS A 113 15.03 4.04 7.20
C LYS A 113 15.28 3.84 8.68
N GLN A 114 15.00 2.65 9.18
CA GLN A 114 15.22 2.28 10.57
C GLN A 114 16.05 1.00 10.60
N ASN A 115 17.13 1.02 11.36
CA ASN A 115 18.00 -0.14 11.51
C ASN A 115 18.45 -0.72 10.16
N GLY A 116 18.76 0.18 9.22
CA GLY A 116 19.23 -0.21 7.89
C GLY A 116 18.16 -0.70 6.95
N LYS A 117 16.87 -0.60 7.32
CA LYS A 117 15.76 -1.10 6.52
C LYS A 117 14.76 0.02 6.22
N TRP A 118 14.34 0.13 4.97
CA TRP A 118 13.30 1.08 4.58
C TRP A 118 11.93 0.56 4.99
N LEU A 119 11.13 1.44 5.60
CA LEU A 119 9.78 1.13 6.05
C LEU A 119 8.83 2.22 5.60
N LEU A 120 7.60 1.83 5.31
CA LEU A 120 6.52 2.75 4.98
C LEU A 120 6.09 3.49 6.24
N ALA A 121 6.16 4.82 6.24
CA ALA A 121 5.84 5.63 7.41
C ALA A 121 4.53 6.37 7.27
N ARG A 122 4.25 6.91 6.10
CA ARG A 122 2.99 7.61 5.79
C ARG A 122 2.58 7.25 4.37
N ASP A 123 1.29 7.07 4.15
CA ASP A 123 0.78 6.78 2.81
C ASP A 123 -0.52 7.55 2.58
N ALA A 124 -0.49 8.46 1.63
CA ALA A 124 -1.66 9.19 1.21
C ALA A 124 -2.20 8.54 -0.06
N ASN A 125 -3.37 7.93 0.05
CA ASN A 125 -4.00 7.20 -1.03
C ASN A 125 -5.14 8.05 -1.58
N MET A 126 -4.96 8.54 -2.80
CA MET A 126 -5.92 9.43 -3.45
C MET A 126 -6.71 8.71 -4.54
N LEU A 127 -6.86 7.41 -4.39
CA LEU A 127 -7.62 6.62 -5.35
C LEU A 127 -9.09 6.97 -5.29
N ALA A 128 -9.71 6.98 -6.45
CA ALA A 128 -11.15 7.18 -6.60
C ALA A 128 -11.71 6.07 -7.48
N ALA A 129 -13.03 5.91 -7.44
CA ALA A 129 -13.67 4.94 -8.31
C ALA A 129 -13.38 5.29 -9.77
N ALA A 130 -12.84 4.34 -10.53
CA ALA A 130 -12.57 4.55 -11.92
C ALA A 130 -13.89 4.58 -12.70
N GLN A 131 -14.05 5.58 -13.56
CA GLN A 131 -15.23 5.67 -14.40
C GLN A 131 -15.13 4.62 -15.50
N ALA A 132 -16.17 3.84 -15.64
CA ALA A 132 -16.29 2.94 -16.78
C ALA A 132 -16.81 3.75 -17.96
N ASN A 133 -16.02 3.83 -19.00
CA ASN A 133 -16.44 4.53 -20.20
C ASN A 133 -16.66 3.56 -21.33
#